data_5feb5dd2dcfc6ee25115e96b2d81a142
#
_entry.id   5feb5dd2dcfc6ee25115e96b2d81a142
#
_cell.length_a   1.000
_cell.length_b   1.000
_cell.length_c   1.000
_cell.angle_alpha   90.00
_cell.angle_beta   90.00
_cell.angle_gamma   90.00
#
_symmetry.space_group_name_H-M   'P 1'
#
loop_
_entity.id
_entity.type
_entity.pdbx_description
1 polymer ?
#
loop_
_entity_poly.entity_id
_entity_poly.type
_entity_poly.pdbx_seq_one_letter_code
_entity_poly.pdbx_strand_id
1 'polypeptide(L)'
;MQQYSLRKEARQYIKYNRHGGFKTRRFRNHVISKLTQDIYTIKNTPHDWSSFNNDHLKQLANHWHKQKIKPATMMNHLTVIRKFLNDIGNQQTTFTNRQLGIVRKLKKNKKIQVTQDFWQTLKDPLAQIILALQTHFGLTYSEAIRIKPNIHTQQSNLWLTREITFNSQDRMIPYRNDVQTSIINSLKELTQGPYSLLQIYGEQDIKSRLRKNLNQPKLPQSKSWRYLYAKWLNQELSSTLSQYKLNWLIMDEMGLKSRTSLWRYLNEQ
;
A
#
# COMPACT_ATOMS: atom_id res chain seq x y z
N MET A 1 20.62 35.05 -7.36
CA MET A 1 19.63 34.92 -8.46
C MET A 1 19.40 33.47 -8.91
N GLN A 2 20.41 32.59 -8.98
CA GLN A 2 20.30 31.18 -9.42
C GLN A 2 19.30 30.32 -8.66
N GLN A 3 19.25 30.43 -7.33
CA GLN A 3 18.32 29.64 -6.51
C GLN A 3 16.84 29.90 -6.81
N TYR A 4 16.52 31.05 -7.34
CA TYR A 4 15.16 31.46 -7.65
C TYR A 4 14.61 30.77 -8.91
N SER A 5 15.46 30.51 -9.89
CA SER A 5 15.09 29.88 -11.17
C SER A 5 14.66 28.42 -10.99
N LEU A 6 15.53 27.56 -10.42
CA LEU A 6 15.23 26.13 -10.22
C LEU A 6 13.94 25.89 -9.41
N ARG A 7 13.75 26.64 -8.34
CA ARG A 7 12.52 26.52 -7.51
C ARG A 7 11.28 27.00 -8.25
N LYS A 8 11.39 28.09 -9.01
CA LYS A 8 10.27 28.64 -9.77
C LYS A 8 9.81 27.68 -10.85
N GLU A 9 10.70 27.12 -11.63
CA GLU A 9 10.39 26.15 -12.70
C GLU A 9 9.81 24.87 -12.15
N ALA A 10 10.37 24.32 -11.07
CA ALA A 10 9.83 23.13 -10.39
C ALA A 10 8.41 23.39 -9.85
N ARG A 11 8.14 24.57 -9.27
CA ARG A 11 6.79 24.96 -8.81
C ARG A 11 5.82 25.11 -9.99
N GLN A 12 6.25 25.68 -11.09
CA GLN A 12 5.44 25.77 -12.31
C GLN A 12 5.09 24.38 -12.84
N TYR A 13 6.06 23.48 -12.95
CA TYR A 13 5.80 22.11 -13.36
C TYR A 13 4.79 21.42 -12.43
N ILE A 14 4.94 21.52 -11.10
CA ILE A 14 3.98 20.96 -10.13
C ILE A 14 2.57 21.52 -10.34
N LYS A 15 2.44 22.83 -10.59
CA LYS A 15 1.17 23.52 -10.79
C LYS A 15 0.44 23.04 -12.06
N TYR A 16 1.16 22.87 -13.15
CA TYR A 16 0.58 22.57 -14.46
C TYR A 16 0.47 21.06 -14.75
N ASN A 17 1.33 20.22 -14.16
CA ASN A 17 1.26 18.78 -14.36
C ASN A 17 0.19 18.14 -13.47
N ARG A 18 -1.05 18.03 -13.99
CA ARG A 18 -2.20 17.46 -13.28
C ARG A 18 -2.46 15.97 -13.58
N HIS A 19 -1.56 15.28 -14.30
CA HIS A 19 -1.72 13.88 -14.65
C HIS A 19 -1.72 12.95 -13.43
N GLY A 20 -2.58 11.92 -13.47
CA GLY A 20 -2.69 10.90 -12.45
C GLY A 20 -3.65 11.26 -11.29
N GLY A 21 -4.00 10.25 -10.50
CA GLY A 21 -4.85 10.40 -9.32
C GLY A 21 -4.20 11.22 -8.21
N PHE A 22 -4.99 11.61 -7.23
CA PHE A 22 -4.57 12.48 -6.11
C PHE A 22 -3.29 11.98 -5.40
N LYS A 23 -3.21 10.68 -5.08
CA LYS A 23 -2.03 10.09 -4.42
C LYS A 23 -0.76 10.22 -5.27
N THR A 24 -0.86 10.00 -6.58
CA THR A 24 0.26 10.11 -7.53
C THR A 24 0.75 11.56 -7.63
N ARG A 25 -0.18 12.51 -7.71
CA ARG A 25 0.15 13.94 -7.76
C ARG A 25 0.81 14.38 -6.46
N ARG A 26 0.26 14.00 -5.31
CA ARG A 26 0.85 14.32 -3.99
C ARG A 26 2.26 13.76 -3.85
N PHE A 27 2.47 12.50 -4.27
CA PHE A 27 3.81 11.90 -4.24
C PHE A 27 4.79 12.61 -5.17
N ARG A 28 4.40 12.92 -6.41
CA ARG A 28 5.21 13.69 -7.35
C ARG A 28 5.60 15.06 -6.78
N ASN A 29 4.63 15.79 -6.23
CA ASN A 29 4.89 17.10 -5.62
C ASN A 29 5.89 16.99 -4.48
N HIS A 30 5.73 15.99 -3.61
CA HIS A 30 6.67 15.73 -2.51
C HIS A 30 8.08 15.47 -3.04
N VAL A 31 8.23 14.60 -4.03
CA VAL A 31 9.55 14.24 -4.58
C VAL A 31 10.22 15.43 -5.27
N ILE A 32 9.49 16.21 -6.07
CA ILE A 32 10.06 17.38 -6.75
C ILE A 32 10.42 18.48 -5.75
N SER A 33 9.58 18.72 -4.72
CA SER A 33 9.92 19.65 -3.65
C SER A 33 11.16 19.20 -2.87
N LYS A 34 11.30 17.91 -2.59
CA LYS A 34 12.50 17.35 -1.97
C LYS A 34 13.72 17.52 -2.88
N LEU A 35 13.61 17.23 -4.18
CA LEU A 35 14.68 17.46 -5.15
C LEU A 35 15.17 18.92 -5.10
N THR A 36 14.24 19.89 -5.12
CA THR A 36 14.60 21.33 -5.05
C THR A 36 15.23 21.76 -3.73
N GLN A 37 15.03 21.03 -2.66
CA GLN A 37 15.72 21.24 -1.39
C GLN A 37 17.11 20.62 -1.40
N ASP A 38 17.20 19.36 -1.81
CA ASP A 38 18.42 18.56 -1.74
C ASP A 38 19.47 19.03 -2.76
N ILE A 39 19.06 19.61 -3.90
CA ILE A 39 19.98 20.07 -4.96
C ILE A 39 20.92 21.19 -4.49
N TYR A 40 20.49 21.97 -3.49
CA TYR A 40 21.36 23.00 -2.90
C TYR A 40 22.32 22.46 -1.84
N THR A 41 22.23 21.19 -1.51
CA THR A 41 23.14 20.53 -0.56
C THR A 41 24.28 19.78 -1.25
N ILE A 42 24.22 19.66 -2.59
CA ILE A 42 25.30 19.05 -3.39
C ILE A 42 26.35 20.11 -3.75
N LYS A 43 27.59 19.67 -3.97
CA LYS A 43 28.73 20.61 -4.20
C LYS A 43 28.58 21.48 -5.41
N ASN A 44 28.08 20.90 -6.52
CA ASN A 44 27.91 21.62 -7.80
C ASN A 44 26.40 21.75 -8.06
N THR A 45 25.77 22.83 -7.62
CA THR A 45 24.38 23.10 -7.94
C THR A 45 24.27 23.49 -9.43
N PRO A 46 23.38 22.85 -10.23
CA PRO A 46 23.20 23.22 -11.63
C PRO A 46 22.65 24.64 -11.75
N HIS A 47 22.99 25.31 -12.82
CA HIS A 47 22.53 26.67 -13.09
C HIS A 47 21.02 26.71 -13.36
N ASP A 48 20.54 25.75 -14.13
CA ASP A 48 19.15 25.53 -14.51
C ASP A 48 18.88 24.02 -14.65
N TRP A 49 17.63 23.64 -14.89
CA TRP A 49 17.28 22.24 -15.05
C TRP A 49 17.81 21.63 -16.37
N SER A 50 18.13 22.42 -17.38
CA SER A 50 18.71 21.92 -18.62
C SER A 50 20.17 21.50 -18.45
N SER A 51 20.90 22.15 -17.56
CA SER A 51 22.29 21.81 -17.19
C SER A 51 22.41 20.68 -16.18
N PHE A 52 21.28 20.19 -15.64
CA PHE A 52 21.27 19.07 -14.71
C PHE A 52 21.67 17.77 -15.43
N ASN A 53 22.77 17.17 -15.02
CA ASN A 53 23.40 16.01 -15.68
C ASN A 53 23.60 14.82 -14.74
N ASN A 54 24.28 13.79 -15.24
CA ASN A 54 24.57 12.56 -14.51
C ASN A 54 25.40 12.76 -13.24
N ASP A 55 26.30 13.74 -13.19
CA ASP A 55 27.12 14.02 -12.01
C ASP A 55 26.27 14.60 -10.89
N HIS A 56 25.35 15.50 -11.19
CA HIS A 56 24.38 16.01 -10.23
C HIS A 56 23.52 14.87 -9.69
N LEU A 57 23.06 13.96 -10.56
CA LEU A 57 22.26 12.80 -10.16
C LEU A 57 23.05 11.86 -9.24
N LYS A 58 24.33 11.65 -9.50
CA LYS A 58 25.24 10.85 -8.67
C LYS A 58 25.48 11.50 -7.31
N GLN A 59 25.72 12.81 -7.26
CA GLN A 59 25.89 13.56 -6.01
C GLN A 59 24.61 13.51 -5.16
N LEU A 60 23.43 13.67 -5.79
CA LEU A 60 22.14 13.55 -5.14
C LEU A 60 21.92 12.14 -4.54
N ALA A 61 22.24 11.09 -5.31
CA ALA A 61 22.17 9.71 -4.83
C ALA A 61 23.11 9.48 -3.62
N ASN A 62 24.32 9.99 -3.67
CA ASN A 62 25.29 9.91 -2.58
C ASN A 62 24.78 10.67 -1.32
N HIS A 63 24.19 11.84 -1.51
CA HIS A 63 23.55 12.60 -0.42
C HIS A 63 22.44 11.78 0.25
N TRP A 64 21.58 11.13 -0.54
CA TRP A 64 20.52 10.27 -0.01
C TRP A 64 21.05 9.00 0.68
N HIS A 65 22.15 8.43 0.20
CA HIS A 65 22.83 7.33 0.91
C HIS A 65 23.32 7.76 2.30
N LYS A 66 23.91 8.97 2.41
CA LYS A 66 24.31 9.54 3.71
C LYS A 66 23.13 9.79 4.64
N GLN A 67 21.99 10.19 4.10
CA GLN A 67 20.71 10.31 4.85
C GLN A 67 20.06 8.96 5.19
N LYS A 68 20.69 7.83 4.84
CA LYS A 68 20.16 6.47 5.07
C LYS A 68 18.77 6.23 4.43
N ILE A 69 18.44 6.92 3.33
CA ILE A 69 17.20 6.68 2.58
C ILE A 69 17.26 5.27 1.97
N LYS A 70 16.16 4.51 2.13
CA LYS A 70 16.10 3.13 1.63
C LYS A 70 16.20 3.09 0.10
N PRO A 71 16.94 2.12 -0.50
CA PRO A 71 17.10 1.99 -1.94
C PRO A 71 15.76 1.99 -2.71
N ALA A 72 14.74 1.32 -2.21
CA ALA A 72 13.42 1.30 -2.84
C ALA A 72 12.77 2.71 -2.90
N THR A 73 12.96 3.54 -1.86
CA THR A 73 12.49 4.93 -1.84
C THR A 73 13.25 5.77 -2.84
N MET A 74 14.59 5.62 -2.89
CA MET A 74 15.44 6.31 -3.86
C MET A 74 15.05 5.97 -5.31
N MET A 75 14.79 4.69 -5.61
CA MET A 75 14.32 4.25 -6.92
C MET A 75 13.01 4.93 -7.33
N ASN A 76 12.04 5.01 -6.40
CA ASN A 76 10.77 5.67 -6.64
C ASN A 76 10.95 7.18 -6.86
N HIS A 77 11.83 7.84 -6.09
CA HIS A 77 12.17 9.25 -6.29
C HIS A 77 12.81 9.48 -7.66
N LEU A 78 13.79 8.65 -8.04
CA LEU A 78 14.47 8.76 -9.34
C LEU A 78 13.51 8.56 -10.51
N THR A 79 12.51 7.69 -10.39
CA THR A 79 11.47 7.53 -11.41
C THR A 79 10.71 8.84 -11.65
N VAL A 80 10.34 9.53 -10.58
CA VAL A 80 9.64 10.83 -10.68
C VAL A 80 10.57 11.91 -11.21
N ILE A 81 11.83 11.96 -10.77
CA ILE A 81 12.82 12.94 -11.18
C ILE A 81 13.14 12.81 -12.66
N ARG A 82 13.40 11.59 -13.15
CA ARG A 82 13.65 11.35 -14.57
C ARG A 82 12.47 11.76 -15.44
N LYS A 83 11.24 11.44 -14.97
CA LYS A 83 10.05 11.91 -15.67
C LYS A 83 9.96 13.43 -15.69
N PHE A 84 10.20 14.10 -14.57
CA PHE A 84 10.23 15.57 -14.50
C PHE A 84 11.26 16.16 -15.46
N LEU A 85 12.50 15.67 -15.43
CA LEU A 85 13.58 16.16 -16.30
C LEU A 85 13.26 15.93 -17.78
N ASN A 86 12.72 14.76 -18.13
CA ASN A 86 12.29 14.47 -19.50
C ASN A 86 11.14 15.40 -19.96
N ASP A 87 10.16 15.64 -19.09
CA ASP A 87 9.00 16.50 -19.38
C ASP A 87 9.40 17.97 -19.61
N ILE A 88 10.54 18.42 -19.06
CA ILE A 88 11.11 19.77 -19.28
C ILE A 88 12.21 19.79 -20.35
N GLY A 89 12.41 18.69 -21.08
CA GLY A 89 13.35 18.59 -22.21
C GLY A 89 14.81 18.28 -21.86
N ASN A 90 15.11 17.92 -20.59
CA ASN A 90 16.46 17.50 -20.21
C ASN A 90 16.72 16.05 -20.62
N GLN A 91 17.71 15.82 -21.49
CA GLN A 91 18.15 14.52 -21.96
C GLN A 91 19.53 14.09 -21.41
N GLN A 92 20.13 14.88 -20.51
CA GLN A 92 21.50 14.65 -20.03
C GLN A 92 21.57 13.60 -18.92
N THR A 93 20.42 13.16 -18.37
CA THR A 93 20.35 12.21 -17.27
C THR A 93 20.05 10.79 -17.76
N THR A 94 21.10 10.04 -18.10
CA THR A 94 21.00 8.68 -18.66
C THR A 94 21.34 7.56 -17.67
N PHE A 95 21.95 7.87 -16.50
CA PHE A 95 22.38 6.87 -15.53
C PHE A 95 21.23 6.02 -15.00
N THR A 96 21.43 4.71 -15.03
CA THR A 96 20.54 3.73 -14.42
C THR A 96 20.69 3.72 -12.90
N ASN A 97 19.73 3.12 -12.18
CA ASN A 97 19.83 2.97 -10.72
C ASN A 97 21.09 2.19 -10.30
N ARG A 98 21.51 1.19 -11.11
CA ARG A 98 22.70 0.38 -10.83
C ARG A 98 23.98 1.21 -10.95
N GLN A 99 24.08 2.08 -11.96
CA GLN A 99 25.22 3.00 -12.11
C GLN A 99 25.30 4.05 -11.00
N LEU A 100 24.16 4.37 -10.37
CA LEU A 100 24.08 5.23 -9.18
C LEU A 100 24.35 4.47 -7.87
N GLY A 101 24.75 3.18 -7.92
CA GLY A 101 24.96 2.36 -6.73
C GLY A 101 23.67 2.00 -5.95
N ILE A 102 22.50 2.22 -6.56
CA ILE A 102 21.22 1.98 -5.91
C ILE A 102 20.74 0.57 -6.27
N VAL A 103 21.01 -0.38 -5.39
CA VAL A 103 20.62 -1.78 -5.57
C VAL A 103 19.69 -2.20 -4.45
N ARG A 104 18.51 -2.75 -4.82
CA ARG A 104 17.59 -3.33 -3.86
C ARG A 104 18.07 -4.73 -3.48
N LYS A 105 18.54 -4.91 -2.27
CA LYS A 105 18.77 -6.25 -1.73
C LYS A 105 17.39 -6.91 -1.54
N LEU A 106 17.12 -7.96 -2.30
CA LEU A 106 15.96 -8.80 -2.09
C LEU A 106 16.14 -9.49 -0.73
N LYS A 107 15.35 -9.10 0.25
CA LYS A 107 15.25 -9.89 1.48
C LYS A 107 14.56 -11.20 1.09
N LYS A 108 15.22 -12.34 1.32
CA LYS A 108 14.54 -13.63 1.33
C LYS A 108 13.50 -13.55 2.45
N ASN A 109 12.23 -13.40 2.09
CA ASN A 109 11.17 -13.46 3.07
C ASN A 109 11.18 -14.86 3.66
N LYS A 110 11.26 -14.97 4.98
CA LYS A 110 11.05 -16.25 5.65
C LYS A 110 9.62 -16.69 5.33
N LYS A 111 9.46 -17.88 4.81
CA LYS A 111 8.13 -18.48 4.62
C LYS A 111 7.48 -18.61 5.99
N ILE A 112 6.32 -18.01 6.15
CA ILE A 112 5.56 -18.10 7.39
C ILE A 112 4.31 -18.90 7.04
N GLN A 113 4.30 -20.13 7.51
CA GLN A 113 3.13 -20.98 7.41
C GLN A 113 2.20 -20.66 8.59
N VAL A 114 1.04 -20.14 8.28
CA VAL A 114 -0.04 -19.89 9.24
C VAL A 114 -1.35 -20.40 8.64
N THR A 115 -2.23 -20.87 9.48
CA THR A 115 -3.61 -21.24 9.10
C THR A 115 -4.46 -19.99 8.91
N GLN A 116 -5.64 -20.13 8.30
CA GLN A 116 -6.57 -19.01 8.13
C GLN A 116 -7.03 -18.45 9.49
N ASP A 117 -7.11 -19.32 10.50
CA ASP A 117 -7.59 -19.00 11.85
C ASP A 117 -6.51 -18.57 12.85
N PHE A 118 -5.28 -18.28 12.36
CA PHE A 118 -4.17 -17.89 13.26
C PHE A 118 -4.48 -16.64 14.10
N TRP A 119 -5.44 -15.82 13.69
CA TRP A 119 -5.90 -14.65 14.42
C TRP A 119 -6.42 -14.99 15.83
N GLN A 120 -6.94 -16.20 16.03
CA GLN A 120 -7.41 -16.70 17.33
C GLN A 120 -6.27 -16.83 18.35
N THR A 121 -5.03 -16.92 17.90
CA THR A 121 -3.85 -17.00 18.79
C THR A 121 -3.48 -15.66 19.42
N LEU A 122 -4.04 -14.56 18.93
CA LEU A 122 -3.80 -13.22 19.49
C LEU A 122 -4.57 -13.00 20.78
N LYS A 123 -4.03 -12.18 21.67
CA LYS A 123 -4.65 -11.92 22.98
C LYS A 123 -5.64 -10.75 22.96
N ASP A 124 -5.49 -9.82 22.03
CA ASP A 124 -6.29 -8.60 21.98
C ASP A 124 -7.47 -8.78 21.01
N PRO A 125 -8.72 -8.66 21.47
CA PRO A 125 -9.92 -8.81 20.65
C PRO A 125 -9.95 -7.85 19.44
N LEU A 126 -9.42 -6.64 19.58
CA LEU A 126 -9.33 -5.69 18.49
C LEU A 126 -8.35 -6.16 17.39
N ALA A 127 -7.22 -6.71 17.78
CA ALA A 127 -6.25 -7.28 16.84
C ALA A 127 -6.81 -8.55 16.18
N GLN A 128 -7.51 -9.39 16.97
CA GLN A 128 -8.18 -10.59 16.45
C GLN A 128 -9.17 -10.24 15.35
N ILE A 129 -10.10 -9.32 15.61
CA ILE A 129 -11.16 -8.99 14.65
C ILE A 129 -10.59 -8.34 13.36
N ILE A 130 -9.59 -7.49 13.46
CA ILE A 130 -8.95 -6.88 12.29
C ILE A 130 -8.28 -7.95 11.41
N LEU A 131 -7.60 -8.92 12.00
CA LEU A 131 -6.99 -10.01 11.25
C LEU A 131 -8.02 -11.00 10.72
N ALA A 132 -9.04 -11.34 11.49
CA ALA A 132 -10.14 -12.18 11.06
C ALA A 132 -10.82 -11.60 9.80
N LEU A 133 -11.09 -10.30 9.78
CA LEU A 133 -11.64 -9.62 8.60
C LEU A 133 -10.70 -9.67 7.39
N GLN A 134 -9.38 -9.65 7.59
CA GLN A 134 -8.43 -9.81 6.49
C GLN A 134 -8.36 -11.25 5.98
N THR A 135 -8.38 -12.24 6.87
CA THR A 135 -8.18 -13.65 6.54
C THR A 135 -9.45 -14.34 6.04
N HIS A 136 -10.65 -13.91 6.47
CA HIS A 136 -11.92 -14.53 6.12
C HIS A 136 -12.78 -13.72 5.15
N PHE A 137 -12.46 -12.44 4.92
CA PHE A 137 -13.17 -11.57 3.97
C PHE A 137 -12.25 -10.89 2.97
N GLY A 138 -10.96 -11.16 3.00
CA GLY A 138 -10.00 -10.56 2.09
C GLY A 138 -9.90 -9.03 2.17
N LEU A 139 -10.25 -8.41 3.30
CA LEU A 139 -10.23 -6.97 3.48
C LEU A 139 -8.81 -6.41 3.62
N THR A 140 -8.59 -5.20 3.16
CA THR A 140 -7.41 -4.44 3.55
C THR A 140 -7.53 -4.00 5.01
N TYR A 141 -6.39 -3.71 5.64
CA TYR A 141 -6.40 -3.09 6.98
C TYR A 141 -7.29 -1.85 7.05
N SER A 142 -7.17 -0.97 6.04
CA SER A 142 -7.93 0.28 5.98
C SER A 142 -9.44 0.06 5.86
N GLU A 143 -9.88 -0.98 5.18
CA GLU A 143 -11.29 -1.35 5.08
C GLU A 143 -11.79 -1.94 6.40
N ALA A 144 -11.04 -2.92 6.96
CA ALA A 144 -11.41 -3.59 8.18
C ALA A 144 -11.69 -2.62 9.35
N ILE A 145 -10.87 -1.59 9.51
CA ILE A 145 -11.06 -0.61 10.59
C ILE A 145 -12.17 0.42 10.35
N ARG A 146 -12.68 0.53 9.11
CA ARG A 146 -13.72 1.49 8.73
C ARG A 146 -15.11 0.92 8.57
N ILE A 147 -15.27 -0.39 8.70
CA ILE A 147 -16.60 -1.01 8.66
C ILE A 147 -17.46 -0.44 9.78
N LYS A 148 -18.66 -0.01 9.42
CA LYS A 148 -19.76 0.33 10.31
C LYS A 148 -20.80 -0.79 10.21
N PRO A 149 -21.00 -1.63 11.23
CA PRO A 149 -21.86 -2.80 11.11
C PRO A 149 -23.27 -2.48 10.61
N ASN A 150 -23.91 -1.43 11.14
CA ASN A 150 -25.26 -1.04 10.74
C ASN A 150 -25.43 -0.67 9.25
N ILE A 151 -24.32 -0.32 8.58
CA ILE A 151 -24.34 0.06 7.15
C ILE A 151 -23.86 -1.11 6.29
N HIS A 152 -22.79 -1.76 6.71
CA HIS A 152 -22.03 -2.67 5.87
C HIS A 152 -22.35 -4.15 6.07
N THR A 153 -23.01 -4.53 7.20
CA THR A 153 -23.36 -5.94 7.43
C THR A 153 -24.82 -6.20 7.12
N GLN A 154 -25.07 -7.09 6.18
CA GLN A 154 -26.41 -7.57 5.79
C GLN A 154 -26.59 -9.00 6.32
N GLN A 155 -27.79 -9.58 6.14
CA GLN A 155 -28.08 -10.94 6.63
C GLN A 155 -27.13 -12.00 6.09
N SER A 156 -26.80 -11.93 4.79
CA SER A 156 -26.05 -12.97 4.09
C SER A 156 -24.71 -12.48 3.48
N ASN A 157 -24.38 -11.20 3.63
CA ASN A 157 -23.19 -10.66 3.01
C ASN A 157 -22.63 -9.41 3.73
N LEU A 158 -21.37 -9.13 3.49
CA LEU A 158 -20.70 -7.90 3.84
C LEU A 158 -20.69 -6.97 2.62
N TRP A 159 -21.40 -5.86 2.69
CA TRP A 159 -21.45 -4.85 1.64
C TRP A 159 -20.45 -3.73 1.93
N LEU A 160 -19.44 -3.59 1.10
CA LEU A 160 -18.40 -2.57 1.23
C LEU A 160 -18.68 -1.44 0.24
N THR A 161 -18.99 -0.28 0.78
CA THR A 161 -19.26 0.93 -0.04
C THR A 161 -17.96 1.55 -0.55
N ARG A 162 -18.05 2.25 -1.67
CA ARG A 162 -16.92 2.96 -2.32
C ARG A 162 -16.15 3.90 -1.39
N GLU A 163 -16.79 4.40 -0.34
CA GLU A 163 -16.18 5.34 0.61
C GLU A 163 -15.11 4.69 1.48
N ILE A 164 -15.29 3.41 1.82
CA ILE A 164 -14.34 2.68 2.66
C ILE A 164 -13.40 1.78 1.84
N THR A 165 -13.77 1.44 0.60
CA THR A 165 -12.98 0.55 -0.25
C THR A 165 -11.70 1.23 -0.77
N PHE A 166 -10.63 0.46 -0.86
CA PHE A 166 -9.34 0.99 -1.33
C PHE A 166 -9.31 1.33 -2.82
N ASN A 167 -10.22 0.72 -3.61
CA ASN A 167 -10.33 0.91 -5.05
C ASN A 167 -11.47 1.86 -5.46
N SER A 168 -12.22 2.41 -4.49
CA SER A 168 -13.37 3.29 -4.67
C SER A 168 -14.50 2.67 -5.50
N GLN A 169 -14.72 1.36 -5.33
CA GLN A 169 -15.80 0.60 -5.96
C GLN A 169 -16.58 -0.16 -4.89
N ASP A 170 -17.89 -0.17 -5.01
CA ASP A 170 -18.75 -0.98 -4.14
C ASP A 170 -18.51 -2.46 -4.44
N ARG A 171 -18.56 -3.32 -3.41
CA ARG A 171 -18.50 -4.77 -3.58
C ARG A 171 -19.19 -5.50 -2.46
N MET A 172 -19.65 -6.69 -2.73
CA MET A 172 -20.29 -7.58 -1.77
C MET A 172 -19.46 -8.84 -1.59
N ILE A 173 -19.38 -9.31 -0.35
CA ILE A 173 -18.69 -10.54 0.03
C ILE A 173 -19.71 -11.41 0.76
N PRO A 174 -20.19 -12.51 0.17
CA PRO A 174 -21.17 -13.37 0.82
C PRO A 174 -20.56 -14.11 1.99
N TYR A 175 -21.39 -14.36 3.03
CA TYR A 175 -21.03 -15.26 4.12
C TYR A 175 -21.19 -16.70 3.63
N ARG A 176 -20.13 -17.48 3.68
CA ARG A 176 -20.08 -18.86 3.17
C ARG A 176 -20.01 -19.89 4.30
N ASN A 177 -19.71 -19.45 5.52
CA ASN A 177 -19.61 -20.34 6.67
C ASN A 177 -19.90 -19.61 7.99
N ASP A 178 -20.10 -20.40 9.05
CA ASP A 178 -20.44 -19.91 10.38
C ASP A 178 -19.32 -19.09 11.01
N VAL A 179 -18.06 -19.35 10.65
CA VAL A 179 -16.90 -18.58 11.12
C VAL A 179 -17.02 -17.12 10.66
N GLN A 180 -17.38 -16.89 9.40
CA GLN A 180 -17.60 -15.53 8.88
C GLN A 180 -18.74 -14.82 9.61
N THR A 181 -19.83 -15.53 9.90
CA THR A 181 -20.97 -14.99 10.66
C THR A 181 -20.54 -14.64 12.11
N SER A 182 -19.79 -15.52 12.76
CA SER A 182 -19.24 -15.27 14.10
C SER A 182 -18.31 -14.05 14.15
N ILE A 183 -17.44 -13.88 13.15
CA ILE A 183 -16.55 -12.70 13.02
C ILE A 183 -17.38 -11.41 12.94
N ILE A 184 -18.45 -11.41 12.15
CA ILE A 184 -19.31 -10.24 12.02
C ILE A 184 -20.05 -9.94 13.34
N ASN A 185 -20.50 -10.94 14.06
CA ASN A 185 -21.13 -10.75 15.38
C ASN A 185 -20.13 -10.17 16.39
N SER A 186 -18.92 -10.70 16.46
CA SER A 186 -17.86 -10.14 17.31
C SER A 186 -17.48 -8.70 16.91
N LEU A 187 -17.52 -8.37 15.62
CA LEU A 187 -17.34 -6.97 15.17
C LEU A 187 -18.46 -6.07 15.68
N LYS A 188 -19.73 -6.51 15.61
CA LYS A 188 -20.89 -5.76 16.12
C LYS A 188 -20.77 -5.51 17.62
N GLU A 189 -20.38 -6.51 18.40
CA GLU A 189 -20.15 -6.39 19.84
C GLU A 189 -19.06 -5.36 20.16
N LEU A 190 -17.90 -5.44 19.49
CA LEU A 190 -16.79 -4.51 19.70
C LEU A 190 -17.10 -3.07 19.30
N THR A 191 -17.99 -2.87 18.33
CA THR A 191 -18.33 -1.53 17.80
C THR A 191 -19.60 -0.96 18.42
N GLN A 192 -20.35 -1.73 19.21
CA GLN A 192 -21.61 -1.33 19.82
C GLN A 192 -22.62 -0.72 18.81
N GLY A 193 -22.56 -1.17 17.56
CA GLY A 193 -23.54 -0.85 16.53
C GLY A 193 -23.07 0.16 15.46
N PRO A 194 -23.31 1.49 15.59
CA PRO A 194 -23.19 2.40 14.45
C PRO A 194 -21.75 2.85 14.12
N TYR A 195 -20.83 2.62 15.03
CA TYR A 195 -19.46 3.12 14.89
C TYR A 195 -18.53 2.11 14.22
N SER A 196 -17.47 2.62 13.61
CA SER A 196 -16.36 1.80 13.13
C SER A 196 -15.27 1.68 14.21
N LEU A 197 -14.42 0.64 14.09
CA LEU A 197 -13.25 0.52 14.97
C LEU A 197 -12.38 1.78 14.95
N LEU A 198 -12.23 2.41 13.77
CA LEU A 198 -11.48 3.65 13.62
C LEU A 198 -12.07 4.80 14.43
N GLN A 199 -13.40 4.91 14.51
CA GLN A 199 -14.08 5.97 15.26
C GLN A 199 -13.98 5.76 16.77
N ILE A 200 -14.00 4.51 17.23
CA ILE A 200 -13.96 4.18 18.66
C ILE A 200 -12.54 4.28 19.22
N TYR A 201 -11.57 3.68 18.54
CA TYR A 201 -10.22 3.52 19.09
C TYR A 201 -9.20 4.50 18.51
N GLY A 202 -9.46 5.12 17.36
CA GLY A 202 -8.50 5.93 16.64
C GLY A 202 -7.38 5.12 15.96
N GLU A 203 -6.80 5.70 14.91
CA GLU A 203 -5.83 4.97 14.06
C GLU A 203 -4.52 4.63 14.79
N GLN A 204 -4.06 5.50 15.69
CA GLN A 204 -2.79 5.30 16.41
C GLN A 204 -2.88 4.18 17.43
N ASP A 205 -3.97 4.12 18.20
CA ASP A 205 -4.19 3.04 19.17
C ASP A 205 -4.34 1.69 18.46
N ILE A 206 -5.17 1.61 17.42
CA ILE A 206 -5.32 0.39 16.61
C ILE A 206 -3.97 -0.11 16.10
N LYS A 207 -3.14 0.78 15.52
CA LYS A 207 -1.81 0.41 15.03
C LYS A 207 -0.87 -0.06 16.14
N SER A 208 -0.91 0.59 17.28
CA SER A 208 -0.09 0.23 18.45
C SER A 208 -0.47 -1.15 18.98
N ARG A 209 -1.76 -1.40 19.20
CA ARG A 209 -2.29 -2.68 19.69
C ARG A 209 -2.01 -3.81 18.71
N LEU A 210 -2.29 -3.61 17.42
CA LEU A 210 -2.01 -4.60 16.37
C LEU A 210 -0.51 -4.93 16.30
N ARG A 211 0.35 -3.91 16.37
CA ARG A 211 1.81 -4.08 16.37
C ARG A 211 2.29 -4.91 17.57
N LYS A 212 1.79 -4.59 18.77
CA LYS A 212 2.12 -5.31 19.99
C LYS A 212 1.72 -6.78 19.90
N ASN A 213 0.53 -7.06 19.42
CA ASN A 213 0.00 -8.42 19.32
C ASN A 213 0.70 -9.24 18.23
N LEU A 214 0.98 -8.69 17.05
CA LEU A 214 1.72 -9.38 16.00
C LEU A 214 3.19 -9.65 16.38
N ASN A 215 3.78 -8.85 17.25
CA ASN A 215 5.15 -9.06 17.70
C ASN A 215 5.29 -10.26 18.66
N GLN A 216 4.26 -10.58 19.45
CA GLN A 216 4.27 -11.72 20.36
C GLN A 216 4.44 -13.07 19.64
N PRO A 217 3.64 -13.41 18.61
CA PRO A 217 3.84 -14.59 17.80
C PRO A 217 4.93 -14.41 16.72
N LYS A 218 5.69 -13.31 16.74
CA LYS A 218 6.76 -12.98 15.76
C LYS A 218 6.25 -12.91 14.32
N LEU A 219 5.02 -12.46 14.13
CA LEU A 219 4.40 -12.29 12.81
C LEU A 219 4.80 -10.96 12.16
N PRO A 220 5.02 -10.91 10.84
CA PRO A 220 5.37 -9.66 10.16
C PRO A 220 4.20 -8.67 10.19
N GLN A 221 4.42 -7.50 10.79
CA GLN A 221 3.42 -6.44 10.88
C GLN A 221 3.02 -5.83 9.54
N SER A 222 3.93 -5.87 8.56
CA SER A 222 3.71 -5.30 7.23
C SER A 222 3.11 -6.30 6.22
N LYS A 223 2.90 -7.55 6.62
CA LYS A 223 2.33 -8.56 5.73
C LYS A 223 0.83 -8.31 5.57
N SER A 224 0.35 -8.41 4.33
CA SER A 224 -1.09 -8.42 4.08
C SER A 224 -1.61 -9.84 4.21
N TRP A 225 -2.45 -10.09 5.20
CA TRP A 225 -2.99 -11.42 5.48
C TRP A 225 -4.14 -11.85 4.58
N ARG A 226 -4.56 -10.97 3.67
CA ARG A 226 -5.60 -11.21 2.66
C ARG A 226 -5.32 -12.40 1.74
N TYR A 227 -4.08 -12.80 1.60
CA TYR A 227 -3.71 -13.95 0.77
C TYR A 227 -4.32 -15.26 1.29
N LEU A 228 -4.57 -15.35 2.60
CA LEU A 228 -5.23 -16.54 3.20
C LEU A 228 -6.66 -16.67 2.69
N TYR A 229 -7.40 -15.55 2.58
CA TYR A 229 -8.72 -15.56 1.96
C TYR A 229 -8.67 -15.98 0.49
N ALA A 230 -7.76 -15.42 -0.28
CA ALA A 230 -7.62 -15.79 -1.69
C ALA A 230 -7.34 -17.28 -1.87
N LYS A 231 -6.45 -17.85 -1.04
CA LYS A 231 -6.11 -19.27 -1.07
C LYS A 231 -7.28 -20.16 -0.66
N TRP A 232 -7.92 -19.80 0.45
CA TRP A 232 -9.09 -20.52 0.93
C TRP A 232 -10.20 -20.54 -0.13
N LEU A 233 -10.55 -19.38 -0.68
CA LEU A 233 -11.61 -19.28 -1.68
C LEU A 233 -11.26 -20.04 -2.98
N ASN A 234 -9.97 -20.02 -3.37
CA ASN A 234 -9.50 -20.79 -4.50
C ASN A 234 -9.61 -22.32 -4.25
N GLN A 235 -9.31 -22.78 -3.05
CA GLN A 235 -9.42 -24.20 -2.69
C GLN A 235 -10.89 -24.64 -2.59
N GLU A 236 -11.71 -23.85 -1.91
CA GLU A 236 -13.12 -24.16 -1.65
C GLU A 236 -13.95 -24.30 -2.95
N LEU A 237 -13.73 -23.40 -3.90
CA LEU A 237 -14.54 -23.31 -5.12
C LEU A 237 -13.88 -23.91 -6.36
N SER A 238 -12.69 -24.47 -6.25
CA SER A 238 -11.98 -25.05 -7.39
C SER A 238 -12.69 -26.27 -8.02
N SER A 239 -13.49 -26.99 -7.25
CA SER A 239 -14.29 -28.13 -7.73
C SER A 239 -15.58 -27.69 -8.44
N THR A 240 -16.10 -26.51 -8.17
CA THR A 240 -17.39 -26.03 -8.64
C THR A 240 -17.29 -24.98 -9.76
N LEU A 241 -16.20 -24.24 -9.81
CA LEU A 241 -15.98 -23.17 -10.78
C LEU A 241 -14.76 -23.41 -11.66
N SER A 242 -14.87 -23.07 -12.95
CA SER A 242 -13.67 -23.02 -13.81
C SER A 242 -12.66 -21.99 -13.26
N GLN A 243 -11.37 -22.24 -13.45
CA GLN A 243 -10.30 -21.37 -12.96
C GLN A 243 -10.46 -19.92 -13.43
N TYR A 244 -10.99 -19.71 -14.62
CA TYR A 244 -11.28 -18.38 -15.15
C TYR A 244 -12.34 -17.64 -14.31
N LYS A 245 -13.48 -18.27 -14.07
CA LYS A 245 -14.58 -17.72 -13.27
C LYS A 245 -14.14 -17.50 -11.82
N LEU A 246 -13.40 -18.44 -11.25
CA LEU A 246 -12.88 -18.36 -9.89
C LEU A 246 -11.90 -17.19 -9.72
N ASN A 247 -11.00 -16.99 -10.68
CA ASN A 247 -10.09 -15.86 -10.65
C ASN A 247 -10.83 -14.51 -10.66
N TRP A 248 -11.89 -14.39 -11.46
CA TRP A 248 -12.72 -13.18 -11.49
C TRP A 248 -13.48 -12.98 -10.19
N LEU A 249 -14.05 -14.04 -9.62
CA LEU A 249 -14.74 -13.98 -8.33
C LEU A 249 -13.81 -13.49 -7.21
N ILE A 250 -12.62 -14.09 -7.09
CA ILE A 250 -11.64 -13.67 -6.08
C ILE A 250 -11.21 -12.22 -6.30
N MET A 251 -11.00 -11.82 -7.55
CA MET A 251 -10.64 -10.44 -7.87
C MET A 251 -11.74 -9.45 -7.48
N ASP A 252 -12.98 -9.78 -7.76
CA ASP A 252 -14.14 -8.93 -7.45
C ASP A 252 -14.30 -8.79 -5.93
N GLU A 253 -14.38 -9.89 -5.19
CA GLU A 253 -14.54 -9.87 -3.73
C GLU A 253 -13.37 -9.22 -2.98
N MET A 254 -12.15 -9.35 -3.50
CA MET A 254 -10.99 -8.67 -2.93
C MET A 254 -10.76 -7.27 -3.50
N GLY A 255 -11.54 -6.82 -4.47
CA GLY A 255 -11.39 -5.53 -5.15
C GLY A 255 -10.09 -5.40 -5.95
N LEU A 256 -9.57 -6.47 -6.50
CA LEU A 256 -8.30 -6.47 -7.24
C LEU A 256 -8.51 -6.02 -8.68
N LYS A 257 -7.64 -5.12 -9.17
CA LYS A 257 -7.73 -4.58 -10.55
C LYS A 257 -6.89 -5.34 -11.58
N SER A 258 -6.06 -6.30 -11.17
CA SER A 258 -5.20 -7.01 -12.11
C SER A 258 -4.96 -8.46 -11.71
N ARG A 259 -4.84 -9.33 -12.73
CA ARG A 259 -4.46 -10.75 -12.57
C ARG A 259 -3.08 -10.91 -11.93
N THR A 260 -2.16 -9.99 -12.17
CA THR A 260 -0.84 -9.99 -11.52
C THR A 260 -0.96 -9.81 -10.00
N SER A 261 -1.90 -9.00 -9.53
CA SER A 261 -2.17 -8.85 -8.09
C SER A 261 -2.76 -10.13 -7.50
N LEU A 262 -3.72 -10.75 -8.19
CA LEU A 262 -4.28 -12.04 -7.78
C LEU A 262 -3.19 -13.12 -7.71
N TRP A 263 -2.38 -13.24 -8.75
CA TRP A 263 -1.29 -14.21 -8.80
C TRP A 263 -0.35 -14.09 -7.58
N ARG A 264 -0.02 -12.85 -7.18
CA ARG A 264 0.80 -12.59 -5.98
C ARG A 264 0.14 -13.12 -4.71
N TYR A 265 -1.17 -12.92 -4.53
CA TYR A 265 -1.90 -13.43 -3.38
C TYR A 265 -1.96 -14.95 -3.35
N LEU A 266 -2.22 -15.61 -4.50
CA LEU A 266 -2.27 -17.07 -4.58
C LEU A 266 -0.91 -17.73 -4.35
N ASN A 267 0.20 -17.07 -4.74
CA ASN A 267 1.57 -17.54 -4.58
C ASN A 267 2.33 -16.94 -3.38
N GLU A 268 1.66 -16.19 -2.51
CA GLU A 268 2.24 -15.68 -1.26
C GLU A 268 2.53 -16.84 -0.30
N GLN A 269 3.71 -16.82 0.34
CA GLN A 269 4.16 -17.88 1.27
C GLN A 269 4.66 -17.28 2.58
#